data_60f04d1b21e4790f691763408bb09b45
#
_entry.id   60f04d1b21e4790f691763408bb09b45
#
_cell.length_a   1.000
_cell.length_b   1.000
_cell.length_c   1.000
_cell.angle_alpha   90.00
_cell.angle_beta   90.00
_cell.angle_gamma   90.00
#
_symmetry.space_group_name_H-M   'P 1'
#
loop_
_entity.id
_entity.type
_entity.pdbx_description
1 polymer ?
#
loop_
_entity_poly.entity_id
_entity_poly.type
_entity_poly.pdbx_seq_one_letter_code
_entity_poly.pdbx_strand_id
1 'polypeptide(L)' 'MKYKVHWLIDGLVEIDANDVDTAENIIKNKIENFVKDNAKFFEDVGAKAVQGQAYLPGSDEKKE' A
#
# COMPACT_ATOMS: atom_id res chain seq x y z
N MET A 1 -20.99 20.00 -12.71
CA MET A 1 -19.97 19.41 -13.60
C MET A 1 -19.25 18.28 -12.90
N LYS A 2 -18.65 17.40 -13.68
CA LYS A 2 -17.93 16.26 -13.12
C LYS A 2 -16.45 16.42 -13.36
N TYR A 3 -15.68 16.10 -12.35
CA TYR A 3 -14.23 16.18 -12.45
C TYR A 3 -13.63 14.83 -12.06
N LYS A 4 -12.53 14.48 -12.69
CA LYS A 4 -11.76 13.30 -12.31
C LYS A 4 -10.71 13.73 -11.31
N VAL A 5 -10.64 13.02 -10.20
CA VAL A 5 -9.68 13.34 -9.16
C VAL A 5 -8.78 12.14 -8.95
N HIS A 6 -7.49 12.33 -9.17
CA HIS A 6 -6.51 11.28 -8.90
C HIS A 6 -6.01 11.48 -7.48
N TRP A 7 -6.04 10.42 -6.72
CA TRP A 7 -5.60 10.50 -5.32
C TRP A 7 -4.63 9.37 -5.03
N LEU A 8 -3.86 9.55 -3.97
CA LEU A 8 -2.83 8.60 -3.59
C LEU A 8 -2.62 8.67 -2.09
N ILE A 9 -2.50 7.52 -1.47
CA ILE A 9 -2.09 7.43 -0.08
C ILE A 9 -0.79 6.65 -0.06
N ASP A 10 0.23 7.21 0.56
CA ASP A 10 1.54 6.61 0.58
C ASP A 10 2.03 6.51 2.02
N GLY A 11 2.78 5.46 2.31
CA GLY A 11 3.30 5.28 3.65
C GLY A 11 4.54 4.42 3.66
N LEU A 12 5.27 4.51 4.75
CA LEU A 12 6.48 3.75 4.94
C LEU A 12 6.49 3.22 6.36
N VAL A 13 6.72 1.92 6.51
CA VAL A 13 6.74 1.30 7.82
C VAL A 13 7.84 0.25 7.84
N GLU A 14 8.47 0.10 8.99
CA GLU A 14 9.48 -0.94 9.18
C GLU A 14 8.83 -2.19 9.71
N ILE A 15 9.12 -3.32 9.09
CA ILE A 15 8.57 -4.61 9.48
C ILE A 15 9.73 -5.54 9.78
N ASP A 16 9.68 -6.15 10.95
CA ASP A 16 10.69 -7.13 11.34
C ASP A 16 10.32 -8.47 10.73
N ALA A 17 11.10 -8.90 9.75
CA ALA A 17 10.84 -10.15 9.04
C ALA A 17 12.16 -10.73 8.56
N ASN A 18 12.12 -12.00 8.19
CA ASN A 18 13.34 -12.70 7.78
C ASN A 18 13.79 -12.35 6.37
N ASP A 19 12.87 -11.91 5.53
CA ASP A 19 13.22 -11.53 4.16
C ASP A 19 12.20 -10.52 3.65
N VAL A 20 12.51 -9.94 2.48
CA VAL A 20 11.66 -8.90 1.92
C VAL A 20 10.29 -9.41 1.52
N ASP A 21 10.22 -10.64 1.02
CA ASP A 21 8.93 -11.19 0.61
C ASP A 21 7.98 -11.32 1.79
N THR A 22 8.51 -11.77 2.92
CA THR A 22 7.69 -11.91 4.12
C THR A 22 7.22 -10.54 4.60
N ALA A 23 8.09 -9.54 4.57
CA ALA A 23 7.72 -8.20 5.00
C ALA A 23 6.63 -7.63 4.09
N GLU A 24 6.78 -7.82 2.79
CA GLU A 24 5.76 -7.34 1.85
C GLU A 24 4.42 -8.01 2.09
N ASN A 25 4.45 -9.32 2.34
CA ASN A 25 3.21 -10.06 2.57
C ASN A 25 2.50 -9.64 3.83
N ILE A 26 3.24 -9.30 4.87
CA ILE A 26 2.63 -8.84 6.11
C ILE A 26 1.82 -7.57 5.86
N ILE A 27 2.42 -6.60 5.19
CA ILE A 27 1.74 -5.34 4.90
C ILE A 27 0.62 -5.55 3.89
N LYS A 28 0.90 -6.32 2.85
CA LYS A 28 -0.10 -6.58 1.82
C LYS A 28 -1.35 -7.20 2.42
N ASN A 29 -1.18 -8.19 3.29
CA ASN A 29 -2.32 -8.86 3.90
C ASN A 29 -3.11 -7.91 4.79
N LYS A 30 -2.44 -7.07 5.55
CA LYS A 30 -3.13 -6.11 6.39
C LYS A 30 -3.97 -5.15 5.58
N ILE A 31 -3.40 -4.63 4.50
CA ILE A 31 -4.10 -3.67 3.66
C ILE A 31 -5.24 -4.35 2.92
N GLU A 32 -5.00 -5.53 2.37
CA GLU A 32 -6.04 -6.23 1.63
C GLU A 32 -7.21 -6.62 2.51
N ASN A 33 -6.94 -7.00 3.75
CA ASN A 33 -8.02 -7.33 4.67
C ASN A 33 -8.88 -6.10 4.97
N PHE A 34 -8.25 -4.96 5.13
CA PHE A 34 -8.99 -3.73 5.37
C PHE A 34 -9.82 -3.35 4.15
N VAL A 35 -9.25 -3.47 2.97
CA VAL A 35 -9.95 -3.17 1.73
C VAL A 35 -11.15 -4.09 1.59
N LYS A 36 -10.97 -5.37 1.88
CA LYS A 36 -12.07 -6.33 1.78
C LYS A 36 -13.20 -5.97 2.73
N ASP A 37 -12.87 -5.60 3.95
CA ASP A 37 -13.87 -5.25 4.94
C ASP A 37 -14.57 -3.93 4.64
N ASN A 38 -13.96 -3.10 3.80
CA ASN A 38 -14.50 -1.79 3.47
C ASN A 38 -14.63 -1.62 1.96
N ALA A 39 -15.03 -2.70 1.30
CA ALA A 39 -15.06 -2.73 -0.16
C ALA A 39 -15.89 -1.62 -0.77
N LYS A 40 -17.03 -1.30 -0.16
CA LYS A 40 -17.87 -0.26 -0.73
C LYS A 40 -17.21 1.10 -0.71
N PHE A 41 -16.50 1.40 0.36
CA PHE A 41 -15.78 2.67 0.43
C PHE A 41 -14.76 2.77 -0.69
N PHE A 42 -13.98 1.72 -0.88
CA PHE A 42 -12.93 1.75 -1.90
C PHE A 42 -13.51 1.79 -3.31
N GLU A 43 -14.63 1.14 -3.49
CA GLU A 43 -15.33 1.21 -4.77
C GLU A 43 -15.82 2.63 -5.04
N ASP A 44 -16.38 3.28 -4.01
CA ASP A 44 -16.91 4.63 -4.15
C ASP A 44 -15.83 5.64 -4.52
N VAL A 45 -14.61 5.45 -4.04
CA VAL A 45 -13.53 6.37 -4.35
C VAL A 45 -12.70 5.94 -5.56
N GLY A 46 -13.10 4.84 -6.20
CA GLY A 46 -12.47 4.42 -7.45
C GLY A 46 -11.09 3.81 -7.27
N ALA A 47 -10.87 3.12 -6.15
CA ALA A 47 -9.58 2.47 -5.92
C ALA A 47 -9.35 1.37 -6.94
N LYS A 48 -8.13 1.25 -7.46
CA LYS A 48 -7.84 0.29 -8.50
C LYS A 48 -6.75 -0.69 -8.14
N ALA A 49 -5.86 -0.34 -7.22
CA ALA A 49 -4.73 -1.20 -6.91
C ALA A 49 -4.27 -1.00 -5.48
N VAL A 50 -3.76 -2.08 -4.90
CA VAL A 50 -3.09 -2.04 -3.64
C VAL A 50 -1.66 -2.49 -3.91
N GLN A 51 -0.70 -1.67 -3.54
CA GLN A 51 0.69 -1.95 -3.84
C GLN A 51 1.55 -1.83 -2.60
N GLY A 52 2.57 -2.66 -2.54
CA GLY A 52 3.56 -2.58 -1.49
C GLY A 52 4.85 -3.17 -1.99
N GLN A 53 5.96 -2.58 -1.58
CA GLN A 53 7.27 -3.06 -2.00
C GLN A 53 8.22 -2.89 -0.83
N ALA A 54 8.94 -3.94 -0.49
CA ALA A 54 9.88 -3.89 0.61
C ALA A 54 11.29 -3.67 0.09
N TYR A 55 12.09 -3.01 0.89
CA TYR A 55 13.48 -2.81 0.56
C TYR A 55 14.26 -2.61 1.86
N LEU A 56 15.57 -2.64 1.75
CA LEU A 56 16.40 -2.50 2.92
C LEU A 56 16.31 -1.09 3.48
N PRO A 57 16.45 -0.95 4.79
CA PRO A 57 16.45 0.37 5.40
C PRO A 57 17.47 1.29 4.73
N GLY A 58 17.03 2.48 4.40
CA GLY A 58 17.88 3.44 3.75
C GLY A 58 17.87 3.40 2.25
N SER A 59 17.33 2.35 1.65
CA SER A 59 17.31 2.25 0.20
C SER A 59 16.48 3.34 -0.45
N ASP A 60 15.44 3.75 0.22
CA ASP A 60 14.56 4.79 -0.31
C ASP A 60 15.28 6.12 -0.43
N GLU A 61 16.35 6.32 0.32
CA GLU A 61 17.08 7.56 0.26
C GLU A 61 17.82 7.76 -1.04
N LYS A 62 17.95 6.70 -1.80
CA LYS A 62 18.67 6.77 -3.05
C LYS A 62 17.81 7.14 -4.22
N LYS A 63 16.59 7.39 -3.98
CA LYS A 63 15.65 7.58 -5.05
C LYS A 63 15.61 8.95 -5.62
N GLU A 64 16.40 9.74 -5.26
CA GLU A 64 16.39 11.10 -5.78
C GLU A 64 16.27 11.20 -7.26
#